data_17fb91b8fa95b62a709ffa022f749d1e
#
_entry.id   17fb91b8fa95b62a709ffa022f749d1e
#
_cell.length_a   1.000
_cell.length_b   1.000
_cell.length_c   1.000
_cell.angle_alpha   90.00
_cell.angle_beta   90.00
_cell.angle_gamma   90.00
#
_symmetry.space_group_name_H-M   'P 1'
#
loop_
_entity.id
_entity.type
_entity.pdbx_description
1 polymer ?
#
loop_
_entity_poly.entity_id
_entity_poly.type
_entity_poly.pdbx_seq_one_letter_code
_entity_poly.pdbx_strand_id
1 'polypeptide(L)'
;MSVRALAARPAALLRHRGLGPAVSDALVITQRNLLKYVRVPTLLVFSTIQPVMFVLLFAYVFGGAVNIPGVNYKDFLLPGIFIQTAVFGSMQTGIGLAEDISHGMVDRFRSLPMARSAVLAGRTISDTIRNLFVVLLMTGVGFLIGFRFHGGVLFAMAGILLAVLFSHAFSWISALMGLTIRDVESTQAASFASIFPFVFASSAFVPIFTMPGWLQAFAKVNPISLAANGIRALTLDQKTAHFVLGGNRWTHVWQALLSIAVMLVIFVPLSIRAYRKT
;
A
#
# COMPACT_ATOMS: atom_id res chain seq x y z
N MET A 1 51.80 -31.88 8.39
CA MET A 1 50.42 -31.75 7.90
C MET A 1 50.23 -30.31 7.47
N SER A 2 49.97 -30.09 6.20
CA SER A 2 50.18 -28.85 5.46
C SER A 2 49.07 -27.82 5.68
N VAL A 3 49.46 -26.58 5.99
CA VAL A 3 48.64 -25.37 6.18
C VAL A 3 47.84 -24.95 4.92
N ARG A 4 48.03 -25.68 3.80
CA ARG A 4 47.34 -25.41 2.51
C ARG A 4 45.89 -25.91 2.42
N ALA A 5 45.39 -26.71 3.37
CA ALA A 5 44.03 -27.26 3.30
C ALA A 5 42.95 -26.34 3.88
N LEU A 6 43.31 -25.22 4.56
CA LEU A 6 42.36 -24.29 5.18
C LEU A 6 41.98 -23.07 4.29
N ALA A 7 42.68 -22.86 3.16
CA ALA A 7 42.48 -21.72 2.28
C ALA A 7 41.44 -21.92 1.17
N ALA A 8 40.85 -23.10 1.01
CA ALA A 8 39.98 -23.44 -0.12
C ALA A 8 38.47 -23.35 0.14
N ARG A 9 38.03 -22.75 1.26
CA ARG A 9 36.62 -22.69 1.64
C ARG A 9 35.85 -21.36 1.50
N PRO A 10 36.40 -20.23 1.01
CA PRO A 10 35.54 -19.04 0.86
C PRO A 10 34.75 -18.96 -0.45
N ALA A 11 35.12 -19.75 -1.49
CA ALA A 11 34.46 -19.65 -2.80
C ALA A 11 33.11 -20.37 -2.91
N ALA A 12 32.84 -21.35 -2.05
CA ALA A 12 31.53 -22.06 -2.07
C ALA A 12 30.37 -21.29 -1.44
N LEU A 13 30.65 -20.27 -0.63
CA LEU A 13 29.62 -19.45 0.02
C LEU A 13 29.08 -18.30 -0.86
N LEU A 14 29.66 -18.06 -2.04
CA LEU A 14 29.24 -16.98 -2.95
C LEU A 14 28.21 -17.41 -4.01
N ARG A 15 27.67 -18.61 -3.92
CA ARG A 15 26.81 -19.21 -4.98
C ARG A 15 25.31 -19.11 -4.75
N HIS A 16 24.81 -18.08 -4.02
CA HIS A 16 23.35 -17.83 -3.91
C HIS A 16 22.88 -16.68 -4.81
N ARG A 17 23.28 -16.67 -6.09
CA ARG A 17 22.79 -15.71 -7.12
C ARG A 17 21.60 -16.24 -7.93
N GLY A 18 20.84 -17.23 -7.44
CA GLY A 18 19.64 -17.75 -8.10
C GLY A 18 18.37 -17.06 -7.59
N LEU A 19 17.30 -17.04 -8.40
CA LEU A 19 15.97 -16.54 -7.99
C LEU A 19 15.39 -17.34 -6.81
N GLY A 20 15.63 -18.66 -6.75
CA GLY A 20 15.13 -19.52 -5.67
C GLY A 20 15.62 -19.11 -4.27
N PRO A 21 16.93 -18.96 -4.03
CA PRO A 21 17.43 -18.46 -2.75
C PRO A 21 16.89 -17.06 -2.39
N ALA A 22 16.80 -16.14 -3.36
CA ALA A 22 16.28 -14.79 -3.10
C ALA A 22 14.80 -14.80 -2.67
N VAL A 23 13.99 -15.70 -3.25
CA VAL A 23 12.58 -15.88 -2.84
C VAL A 23 12.52 -16.49 -1.44
N SER A 24 13.34 -17.51 -1.13
CA SER A 24 13.40 -18.10 0.22
C SER A 24 13.78 -17.07 1.26
N ASP A 25 14.81 -16.25 1.00
CA ASP A 25 15.23 -15.16 1.88
C ASP A 25 14.10 -14.14 2.12
N ALA A 26 13.39 -13.75 1.05
CA ALA A 26 12.26 -12.84 1.15
C ALA A 26 11.12 -13.44 1.99
N LEU A 27 10.82 -14.72 1.87
CA LEU A 27 9.80 -15.40 2.68
C LEU A 27 10.19 -15.46 4.16
N VAL A 28 11.46 -15.73 4.49
CA VAL A 28 11.94 -15.69 5.88
C VAL A 28 11.77 -14.30 6.50
N ILE A 29 12.14 -13.24 5.77
CA ILE A 29 11.93 -11.86 6.23
C ILE A 29 10.44 -11.54 6.39
N THR A 30 9.61 -11.96 5.42
CA THR A 30 8.16 -11.80 5.49
C THR A 30 7.60 -12.47 6.76
N GLN A 31 7.96 -13.74 7.00
CA GLN A 31 7.51 -14.47 8.18
C GLN A 31 7.95 -13.78 9.47
N ARG A 32 9.18 -13.33 9.57
CA ARG A 32 9.69 -12.57 10.73
C ARG A 32 8.84 -11.33 11.01
N ASN A 33 8.54 -10.56 9.97
CA ASN A 33 7.77 -9.33 10.11
C ASN A 33 6.29 -9.61 10.46
N LEU A 34 5.68 -10.66 9.89
CA LEU A 34 4.33 -11.07 10.24
C LEU A 34 4.23 -11.58 11.68
N LEU A 35 5.23 -12.32 12.17
CA LEU A 35 5.29 -12.75 13.57
C LEU A 35 5.33 -11.56 14.55
N LYS A 36 5.90 -10.40 14.17
CA LYS A 36 5.85 -9.18 14.98
C LYS A 36 4.39 -8.76 15.24
N TYR A 37 3.53 -8.81 14.22
CA TYR A 37 2.11 -8.47 14.36
C TYR A 37 1.34 -9.47 15.22
N VAL A 38 1.65 -10.76 15.12
CA VAL A 38 1.02 -11.81 15.95
C VAL A 38 1.44 -11.69 17.42
N ARG A 39 2.73 -11.40 17.66
CA ARG A 39 3.28 -11.27 19.02
C ARG A 39 2.90 -9.96 19.70
N VAL A 40 2.63 -8.92 18.93
CA VAL A 40 2.26 -7.59 19.43
C VAL A 40 0.93 -7.18 18.78
N PRO A 41 -0.20 -7.76 19.21
CA PRO A 41 -1.51 -7.54 18.57
C PRO A 41 -1.97 -6.08 18.67
N THR A 42 -1.46 -5.32 19.63
CA THR A 42 -1.72 -3.89 19.76
C THR A 42 -1.34 -3.11 18.49
N LEU A 43 -0.32 -3.55 17.75
CA LEU A 43 0.05 -2.92 16.47
C LEU A 43 -1.05 -3.05 15.42
N LEU A 44 -1.73 -4.21 15.36
CA LEU A 44 -2.88 -4.40 14.45
C LEU A 44 -4.07 -3.58 14.91
N VAL A 45 -4.37 -3.59 16.21
CA VAL A 45 -5.48 -2.82 16.78
C VAL A 45 -5.32 -1.34 16.46
N PHE A 46 -4.17 -0.74 16.78
CA PHE A 46 -3.94 0.68 16.48
C PHE A 46 -3.92 0.99 14.98
N SER A 47 -3.42 0.08 14.14
CA SER A 47 -3.45 0.28 12.69
C SER A 47 -4.86 0.20 12.08
N THR A 48 -5.84 -0.36 12.80
CA THR A 48 -7.23 -0.48 12.35
C THR A 48 -8.15 0.58 12.94
N ILE A 49 -7.82 1.14 14.11
CA ILE A 49 -8.64 2.17 14.77
C ILE A 49 -8.83 3.38 13.85
N GLN A 50 -7.73 3.91 13.27
CA GLN A 50 -7.79 5.09 12.41
C GLN A 50 -8.70 4.88 11.19
N PRO A 51 -8.56 3.82 10.36
CA PRO A 51 -9.47 3.57 9.25
C PRO A 51 -10.92 3.39 9.67
N VAL A 52 -11.19 2.68 10.78
CA VAL A 52 -12.55 2.52 11.32
C VAL A 52 -13.14 3.87 11.70
N MET A 53 -12.39 4.70 12.41
CA MET A 53 -12.81 6.05 12.77
C MET A 53 -13.13 6.90 11.53
N PHE A 54 -12.30 6.81 10.48
CA PHE A 54 -12.55 7.52 9.22
C PHE A 54 -13.83 7.03 8.54
N VAL A 55 -14.05 5.71 8.47
CA VAL A 55 -15.30 5.15 7.91
C VAL A 55 -16.50 5.70 8.66
N LEU A 56 -16.50 5.61 9.99
CA LEU A 56 -17.64 6.05 10.82
C LEU A 56 -17.86 7.57 10.72
N LEU A 57 -16.77 8.35 10.83
CA LEU A 57 -16.85 9.81 10.74
C LEU A 57 -17.40 10.25 9.38
N PHE A 58 -16.82 9.77 8.28
CA PHE A 58 -17.27 10.17 6.95
C PHE A 58 -18.66 9.62 6.62
N ALA A 59 -18.98 8.37 7.01
CA ALA A 59 -20.27 7.78 6.71
C ALA A 59 -21.44 8.45 7.47
N TYR A 60 -21.22 8.90 8.71
CA TYR A 60 -22.29 9.45 9.55
C TYR A 60 -22.25 10.97 9.64
N VAL A 61 -21.09 11.61 9.74
CA VAL A 61 -20.99 13.07 9.82
C VAL A 61 -21.17 13.71 8.45
N PHE A 62 -20.50 13.17 7.41
CA PHE A 62 -20.57 13.70 6.06
C PHE A 62 -21.62 13.02 5.17
N GLY A 63 -22.15 11.86 5.57
CA GLY A 63 -23.12 11.11 4.79
C GLY A 63 -24.43 11.84 4.53
N GLY A 64 -24.81 12.78 5.41
CA GLY A 64 -25.96 13.65 5.19
C GLY A 64 -25.66 14.92 4.36
N ALA A 65 -24.39 15.34 4.33
CA ALA A 65 -23.95 16.57 3.64
C ALA A 65 -23.55 16.33 2.17
N VAL A 66 -23.01 15.12 1.87
CA VAL A 66 -22.58 14.75 0.52
C VAL A 66 -23.69 13.96 -0.16
N ASN A 67 -24.48 14.65 -0.96
CA ASN A 67 -25.54 14.01 -1.76
C ASN A 67 -25.01 13.68 -3.17
N ILE A 68 -24.93 12.40 -3.48
CA ILE A 68 -24.58 11.91 -4.83
C ILE A 68 -25.88 11.32 -5.42
N PRO A 69 -26.48 11.95 -6.45
CA PRO A 69 -27.72 11.46 -7.00
C PRO A 69 -27.64 9.99 -7.44
N GLY A 70 -28.59 9.17 -6.97
CA GLY A 70 -28.65 7.75 -7.32
C GLY A 70 -27.63 6.81 -6.69
N VAL A 71 -26.78 7.31 -5.76
CA VAL A 71 -25.73 6.51 -5.10
C VAL A 71 -25.78 6.68 -3.60
N ASN A 72 -25.76 5.56 -2.87
CA ASN A 72 -25.53 5.64 -1.44
C ASN A 72 -24.09 6.12 -1.18
N TYR A 73 -23.95 7.21 -0.44
CA TYR A 73 -22.62 7.78 -0.14
C TYR A 73 -21.65 6.75 0.45
N LYS A 74 -22.13 5.77 1.22
CA LYS A 74 -21.28 4.69 1.79
C LYS A 74 -20.66 3.82 0.72
N ASP A 75 -21.40 3.55 -0.37
CA ASP A 75 -20.91 2.74 -1.50
C ASP A 75 -19.87 3.51 -2.34
N PHE A 76 -19.98 4.82 -2.38
CA PHE A 76 -18.95 5.71 -2.96
C PHE A 76 -17.73 5.83 -2.05
N LEU A 77 -17.93 5.96 -0.74
CA LEU A 77 -16.91 6.29 0.25
C LEU A 77 -15.93 5.14 0.49
N LEU A 78 -16.43 3.91 0.69
CA LEU A 78 -15.60 2.78 1.13
C LEU A 78 -14.43 2.45 0.19
N PRO A 79 -14.60 2.41 -1.14
CA PRO A 79 -13.47 2.24 -2.05
C PRO A 79 -12.38 3.29 -1.87
N GLY A 80 -12.76 4.54 -1.60
CA GLY A 80 -11.82 5.61 -1.27
C GLY A 80 -11.07 5.38 0.03
N ILE A 81 -11.77 4.90 1.07
CA ILE A 81 -11.15 4.57 2.36
C ILE A 81 -10.23 3.34 2.24
N PHE A 82 -10.53 2.36 1.38
CA PHE A 82 -9.60 1.24 1.12
C PHE A 82 -8.26 1.76 0.60
N ILE A 83 -8.29 2.68 -0.35
CA ILE A 83 -7.08 3.30 -0.89
C ILE A 83 -6.37 4.19 0.14
N GLN A 84 -7.12 5.03 0.87
CA GLN A 84 -6.55 5.82 1.97
C GLN A 84 -5.84 4.93 2.99
N THR A 85 -6.49 3.86 3.43
CA THR A 85 -5.93 2.89 4.38
C THR A 85 -4.67 2.22 3.84
N ALA A 86 -4.70 1.85 2.55
CA ALA A 86 -3.56 1.28 1.85
C ALA A 86 -2.36 2.24 1.84
N VAL A 87 -2.60 3.52 1.58
CA VAL A 87 -1.58 4.57 1.55
C VAL A 87 -0.97 4.81 2.93
N PHE A 88 -1.79 5.09 3.94
CA PHE A 88 -1.31 5.29 5.31
C PHE A 88 -0.68 4.03 5.91
N GLY A 89 -1.25 2.85 5.62
CA GLY A 89 -0.65 1.59 6.00
C GLY A 89 0.74 1.40 5.40
N SER A 90 0.94 1.80 4.16
CA SER A 90 2.24 1.68 3.48
C SER A 90 3.33 2.58 4.07
N MET A 91 3.00 3.66 4.80
CA MET A 91 3.98 4.48 5.52
C MET A 91 4.81 3.65 6.49
N GLN A 92 4.22 2.61 7.08
CA GLN A 92 4.91 1.73 8.03
C GLN A 92 6.10 0.98 7.39
N THR A 93 6.08 0.79 6.05
CA THR A 93 7.22 0.23 5.32
C THR A 93 8.44 1.15 5.44
N GLY A 94 8.26 2.44 5.18
CA GLY A 94 9.35 3.43 5.27
C GLY A 94 9.85 3.64 6.70
N ILE A 95 8.92 3.85 7.64
CA ILE A 95 9.22 4.04 9.06
C ILE A 95 10.02 2.85 9.60
N GLY A 96 9.59 1.63 9.33
CA GLY A 96 10.27 0.48 9.84
C GLY A 96 11.58 0.14 9.08
N LEU A 97 11.80 0.63 7.85
CA LEU A 97 13.12 0.57 7.23
C LEU A 97 14.08 1.58 7.88
N ALA A 98 13.60 2.77 8.22
CA ALA A 98 14.37 3.74 8.98
C ALA A 98 14.73 3.19 10.38
N GLU A 99 13.79 2.49 11.05
CA GLU A 99 14.03 1.78 12.31
C GLU A 99 15.09 0.69 12.17
N ASP A 100 14.98 -0.17 11.14
CA ASP A 100 15.97 -1.22 10.86
C ASP A 100 17.39 -0.63 10.60
N ILE A 101 17.47 0.54 9.96
CA ILE A 101 18.75 1.26 9.74
C ILE A 101 19.28 1.81 11.04
N SER A 102 18.48 2.52 11.83
CA SER A 102 18.90 3.14 13.09
C SER A 102 19.38 2.11 14.13
N HIS A 103 18.85 0.89 14.09
CA HIS A 103 19.27 -0.22 14.95
C HIS A 103 20.41 -1.08 14.37
N GLY A 104 21.03 -0.68 13.24
CA GLY A 104 22.12 -1.43 12.62
C GLY A 104 21.72 -2.80 12.07
N MET A 105 20.40 -3.06 11.90
CA MET A 105 19.91 -4.33 11.36
C MET A 105 20.30 -4.51 9.89
N VAL A 106 20.40 -3.42 9.14
CA VAL A 106 20.83 -3.45 7.74
C VAL A 106 22.25 -3.97 7.61
N ASP A 107 23.17 -3.58 8.50
CA ASP A 107 24.56 -4.04 8.50
C ASP A 107 24.64 -5.54 8.86
N ARG A 108 23.78 -6.01 9.76
CA ARG A 108 23.65 -7.43 10.07
C ARG A 108 23.17 -8.24 8.85
N PHE A 109 22.17 -7.75 8.11
CA PHE A 109 21.72 -8.42 6.89
C PHE A 109 22.79 -8.43 5.80
N ARG A 110 23.66 -7.43 5.75
CA ARG A 110 24.78 -7.35 4.80
C ARG A 110 25.88 -8.37 5.08
N SER A 111 26.08 -8.76 6.34
CA SER A 111 27.04 -9.79 6.73
C SER A 111 26.53 -11.20 6.44
N LEU A 112 25.22 -11.37 6.18
CA LEU A 112 24.62 -12.64 5.80
C LEU A 112 24.68 -12.85 4.27
N PRO A 113 24.78 -14.12 3.81
CA PRO A 113 24.79 -14.43 2.37
C PRO A 113 23.39 -14.33 1.74
N MET A 114 22.68 -13.21 2.00
CA MET A 114 21.32 -12.96 1.53
C MET A 114 21.30 -11.98 0.35
N ALA A 115 20.30 -12.12 -0.53
CA ALA A 115 20.07 -11.15 -1.60
C ALA A 115 19.55 -9.83 -1.01
N ARG A 116 20.23 -8.72 -1.30
CA ARG A 116 19.86 -7.38 -0.80
C ARG A 116 18.41 -6.97 -1.14
N SER A 117 17.94 -7.36 -2.34
CA SER A 117 16.56 -7.14 -2.75
C SER A 117 15.55 -7.98 -1.97
N ALA A 118 15.96 -9.13 -1.41
CA ALA A 118 15.08 -10.00 -0.64
C ALA A 118 14.60 -9.35 0.66
N VAL A 119 15.43 -8.53 1.31
CA VAL A 119 15.05 -7.80 2.53
C VAL A 119 13.93 -6.80 2.23
N LEU A 120 14.08 -6.00 1.16
CA LEU A 120 13.04 -5.06 0.75
C LEU A 120 11.76 -5.78 0.28
N ALA A 121 11.90 -6.80 -0.55
CA ALA A 121 10.77 -7.59 -1.02
C ALA A 121 10.03 -8.25 0.15
N GLY A 122 10.73 -8.88 1.08
CA GLY A 122 10.12 -9.49 2.25
C GLY A 122 9.39 -8.47 3.13
N ARG A 123 9.90 -7.25 3.26
CA ARG A 123 9.24 -6.17 3.97
C ARG A 123 7.96 -5.72 3.27
N THR A 124 8.05 -5.37 1.99
CA THR A 124 6.88 -4.91 1.21
C THR A 124 5.80 -5.98 1.10
N ILE A 125 6.16 -7.27 1.00
CA ILE A 125 5.21 -8.38 1.00
C ILE A 125 4.51 -8.49 2.36
N SER A 126 5.24 -8.42 3.48
CA SER A 126 4.63 -8.50 4.82
C SER A 126 3.64 -7.36 5.06
N ASP A 127 3.98 -6.15 4.62
CA ASP A 127 3.09 -4.99 4.72
C ASP A 127 1.87 -5.11 3.79
N THR A 128 2.05 -5.71 2.62
CA THR A 128 0.94 -6.03 1.70
C THR A 128 -0.04 -7.02 2.33
N ILE A 129 0.44 -8.07 2.99
CA ILE A 129 -0.41 -9.05 3.70
C ILE A 129 -1.15 -8.37 4.87
N ARG A 130 -0.48 -7.52 5.64
CA ARG A 130 -1.12 -6.75 6.69
C ARG A 130 -2.21 -5.82 6.11
N ASN A 131 -1.93 -5.11 5.04
CA ASN A 131 -2.89 -4.21 4.40
C ASN A 131 -4.09 -4.98 3.81
N LEU A 132 -3.88 -6.18 3.26
CA LEU A 132 -4.98 -7.07 2.87
C LEU A 132 -5.90 -7.37 4.06
N PHE A 133 -5.31 -7.73 5.22
CA PHE A 133 -6.09 -7.97 6.45
C PHE A 133 -6.91 -6.72 6.83
N VAL A 134 -6.32 -5.53 6.81
CA VAL A 134 -7.02 -4.28 7.16
C VAL A 134 -8.12 -3.96 6.15
N VAL A 135 -7.90 -4.15 4.84
CA VAL A 135 -8.94 -3.95 3.81
C VAL A 135 -10.10 -4.91 3.99
N LEU A 136 -9.84 -6.19 4.31
CA LEU A 136 -10.88 -7.17 4.61
C LEU A 136 -11.67 -6.79 5.87
N LEU A 137 -10.99 -6.35 6.91
CA LEU A 137 -11.64 -5.86 8.13
C LEU A 137 -12.51 -4.63 7.83
N MET A 138 -12.00 -3.67 7.04
CA MET A 138 -12.78 -2.50 6.61
C MET A 138 -13.99 -2.89 5.74
N THR A 139 -13.87 -3.92 4.92
CA THR A 139 -14.99 -4.48 4.17
C THR A 139 -16.06 -5.02 5.13
N GLY A 140 -15.66 -5.74 6.17
CA GLY A 140 -16.56 -6.22 7.23
C GLY A 140 -17.26 -5.07 7.96
N VAL A 141 -16.51 -4.06 8.40
CA VAL A 141 -17.08 -2.84 9.01
C VAL A 141 -18.04 -2.14 8.04
N GLY A 142 -17.66 -2.07 6.75
CA GLY A 142 -18.51 -1.53 5.69
C GLY A 142 -19.86 -2.25 5.61
N PHE A 143 -19.88 -3.58 5.65
CA PHE A 143 -21.12 -4.36 5.65
C PHE A 143 -21.99 -4.08 6.86
N LEU A 144 -21.40 -3.87 8.03
CA LEU A 144 -22.16 -3.52 9.24
C LEU A 144 -22.85 -2.15 9.15
N ILE A 145 -22.23 -1.18 8.47
CA ILE A 145 -22.82 0.16 8.28
C ILE A 145 -23.73 0.28 7.06
N GLY A 146 -23.90 -0.82 6.29
CA GLY A 146 -24.81 -0.90 5.14
C GLY A 146 -24.18 -0.73 3.77
N PHE A 147 -22.84 -0.75 3.65
CA PHE A 147 -22.15 -0.86 2.36
C PHE A 147 -22.48 -2.19 1.67
N ARG A 148 -22.61 -2.17 0.34
CA ARG A 148 -22.80 -3.39 -0.44
C ARG A 148 -22.01 -3.32 -1.74
N PHE A 149 -21.49 -4.48 -2.17
CA PHE A 149 -20.92 -4.66 -3.50
C PHE A 149 -22.05 -4.91 -4.51
N HIS A 150 -22.22 -4.04 -5.48
CA HIS A 150 -23.27 -4.13 -6.48
C HIS A 150 -22.78 -4.78 -7.81
N GLY A 151 -21.47 -4.91 -7.98
CA GLY A 151 -20.85 -5.52 -9.17
C GLY A 151 -20.80 -7.06 -9.15
N GLY A 152 -21.21 -7.71 -8.04
CA GLY A 152 -21.06 -9.15 -7.84
C GLY A 152 -19.72 -9.56 -7.22
N VAL A 153 -19.62 -10.81 -6.80
CA VAL A 153 -18.50 -11.34 -5.99
C VAL A 153 -17.17 -11.24 -6.73
N LEU A 154 -17.14 -11.56 -8.02
CA LEU A 154 -15.90 -11.52 -8.83
C LEU A 154 -15.34 -10.10 -8.91
N PHE A 155 -16.19 -9.11 -9.15
CA PHE A 155 -15.77 -7.71 -9.20
C PHE A 155 -15.39 -7.16 -7.81
N ALA A 156 -16.07 -7.63 -6.74
CA ALA A 156 -15.69 -7.30 -5.38
C ALA A 156 -14.27 -7.81 -5.05
N MET A 157 -13.96 -9.05 -5.39
CA MET A 157 -12.61 -9.62 -5.23
C MET A 157 -11.57 -8.86 -6.06
N ALA A 158 -11.89 -8.51 -7.31
CA ALA A 158 -11.03 -7.71 -8.17
C ALA A 158 -10.78 -6.31 -7.58
N GLY A 159 -11.78 -5.68 -6.98
CA GLY A 159 -11.64 -4.40 -6.27
C GLY A 159 -10.72 -4.49 -5.06
N ILE A 160 -10.88 -5.52 -4.23
CA ILE A 160 -9.99 -5.78 -3.09
C ILE A 160 -8.55 -6.04 -3.58
N LEU A 161 -8.39 -6.87 -4.63
CA LEU A 161 -7.07 -7.14 -5.21
C LEU A 161 -6.41 -5.85 -5.73
N LEU A 162 -7.17 -4.98 -6.39
CA LEU A 162 -6.68 -3.70 -6.88
C LEU A 162 -6.22 -2.80 -5.73
N ALA A 163 -6.93 -2.75 -4.60
CA ALA A 163 -6.51 -2.04 -3.40
C ALA A 163 -5.19 -2.59 -2.83
N VAL A 164 -5.04 -3.92 -2.79
CA VAL A 164 -3.82 -4.59 -2.32
C VAL A 164 -2.64 -4.33 -3.26
N LEU A 165 -2.84 -4.40 -4.57
CA LEU A 165 -1.81 -4.08 -5.56
C LEU A 165 -1.37 -2.62 -5.46
N PHE A 166 -2.31 -1.70 -5.27
CA PHE A 166 -2.00 -0.29 -5.04
C PHE A 166 -1.19 -0.09 -3.76
N SER A 167 -1.60 -0.74 -2.66
CA SER A 167 -0.85 -0.75 -1.40
C SER A 167 0.58 -1.23 -1.59
N HIS A 168 0.76 -2.33 -2.32
CA HIS A 168 2.08 -2.88 -2.63
C HIS A 168 2.94 -1.90 -3.41
N ALA A 169 2.38 -1.26 -4.44
CA ALA A 169 3.10 -0.25 -5.23
C ALA A 169 3.46 0.97 -4.38
N PHE A 170 2.55 1.43 -3.52
CA PHE A 170 2.78 2.59 -2.66
C PHE A 170 3.82 2.31 -1.56
N SER A 171 3.92 1.06 -1.09
CA SER A 171 4.94 0.68 -0.10
C SER A 171 6.38 0.85 -0.61
N TRP A 172 6.62 0.78 -1.92
CA TRP A 172 7.93 1.08 -2.51
C TRP A 172 8.27 2.58 -2.48
N ILE A 173 7.28 3.46 -2.58
CA ILE A 173 7.47 4.90 -2.39
C ILE A 173 7.89 5.17 -0.94
N SER A 174 7.14 4.59 0.00
CA SER A 174 7.44 4.73 1.43
C SER A 174 8.80 4.11 1.79
N ALA A 175 9.15 2.96 1.20
CA ALA A 175 10.47 2.35 1.36
C ALA A 175 11.58 3.30 0.91
N LEU A 176 11.42 3.96 -0.24
CA LEU A 176 12.41 4.93 -0.73
C LEU A 176 12.57 6.09 0.26
N MET A 177 11.48 6.60 0.84
CA MET A 177 11.53 7.67 1.84
C MET A 177 12.32 7.24 3.08
N GLY A 178 12.02 6.05 3.65
CA GLY A 178 12.73 5.53 4.81
C GLY A 178 14.22 5.30 4.56
N LEU A 179 14.58 4.78 3.38
CA LEU A 179 15.97 4.55 2.98
C LEU A 179 16.76 5.85 2.75
N THR A 180 16.08 6.92 2.38
CA THR A 180 16.72 8.22 2.08
C THR A 180 16.90 9.05 3.34
N ILE A 181 15.87 9.12 4.19
CA ILE A 181 15.82 9.95 5.40
C ILE A 181 16.57 9.26 6.56
N ARG A 182 16.40 7.95 6.73
CA ARG A 182 17.11 7.06 7.69
C ARG A 182 16.83 7.32 9.18
N ASP A 183 16.12 8.35 9.51
CA ASP A 183 15.65 8.67 10.85
C ASP A 183 14.16 8.39 10.97
N VAL A 184 13.73 7.78 12.08
CA VAL A 184 12.34 7.31 12.27
C VAL A 184 11.36 8.47 12.32
N GLU A 185 11.66 9.47 13.17
CA GLU A 185 10.77 10.62 13.38
C GLU A 185 10.68 11.48 12.12
N SER A 186 11.82 11.78 11.49
CA SER A 186 11.88 12.54 10.25
C SER A 186 11.19 11.80 9.09
N THR A 187 11.31 10.46 9.02
CA THR A 187 10.60 9.65 8.00
C THR A 187 9.10 9.69 8.22
N GLN A 188 8.64 9.61 9.46
CA GLN A 188 7.21 9.71 9.79
C GLN A 188 6.67 11.10 9.44
N ALA A 189 7.34 12.16 9.86
CA ALA A 189 6.93 13.53 9.57
C ALA A 189 6.90 13.83 8.06
N ALA A 190 7.96 13.47 7.34
CA ALA A 190 8.05 13.67 5.89
C ALA A 190 7.00 12.85 5.12
N SER A 191 6.76 11.59 5.54
CA SER A 191 5.72 10.74 4.94
C SER A 191 4.35 11.37 5.14
N PHE A 192 4.04 11.82 6.34
CA PHE A 192 2.75 12.44 6.64
C PHE A 192 2.56 13.75 5.86
N ALA A 193 3.57 14.63 5.88
CA ALA A 193 3.53 15.92 5.17
C ALA A 193 3.38 15.75 3.66
N SER A 194 4.01 14.71 3.08
CA SER A 194 3.92 14.44 1.63
C SER A 194 2.61 13.77 1.26
N ILE A 195 2.18 12.75 2.01
CA ILE A 195 1.05 11.89 1.64
C ILE A 195 -0.30 12.57 1.91
N PHE A 196 -0.40 13.32 3.00
CA PHE A 196 -1.66 13.94 3.44
C PHE A 196 -2.30 14.81 2.35
N PRO A 197 -1.59 15.74 1.68
CA PRO A 197 -2.16 16.53 0.60
C PRO A 197 -2.65 15.67 -0.57
N PHE A 198 -1.91 14.63 -0.96
CA PHE A 198 -2.32 13.74 -2.06
C PHE A 198 -3.59 12.96 -1.74
N VAL A 199 -3.76 12.49 -0.49
CA VAL A 199 -4.97 11.77 -0.06
C VAL A 199 -6.17 12.71 -0.04
N PHE A 200 -6.05 13.90 0.58
CA PHE A 200 -7.17 14.82 0.73
C PHE A 200 -7.52 15.60 -0.54
N ALA A 201 -6.55 15.80 -1.43
CA ALA A 201 -6.77 16.35 -2.76
C ALA A 201 -7.09 15.26 -3.81
N SER A 202 -7.65 14.14 -3.39
CA SER A 202 -8.06 13.04 -4.25
C SER A 202 -9.57 12.82 -4.22
N SER A 203 -10.08 11.96 -5.08
CA SER A 203 -11.48 11.54 -5.05
C SER A 203 -11.80 10.52 -3.94
N ALA A 204 -10.91 10.30 -2.95
CA ALA A 204 -11.14 9.30 -1.92
C ALA A 204 -12.45 9.53 -1.15
N PHE A 205 -12.73 10.76 -0.76
CA PHE A 205 -13.87 11.11 0.11
C PHE A 205 -15.03 11.79 -0.62
N VAL A 206 -14.74 12.55 -1.67
CA VAL A 206 -15.74 13.36 -2.40
C VAL A 206 -15.57 13.18 -3.91
N PRO A 207 -16.65 13.23 -4.69
CA PRO A 207 -16.57 13.15 -6.14
C PRO A 207 -15.79 14.31 -6.75
N ILE A 208 -15.01 14.05 -7.82
CA ILE A 208 -14.18 15.08 -8.47
C ILE A 208 -15.01 16.26 -8.96
N PHE A 209 -16.22 16.03 -9.46
CA PHE A 209 -17.08 17.11 -9.99
C PHE A 209 -17.56 18.14 -8.94
N THR A 210 -17.46 17.81 -7.65
CA THR A 210 -17.80 18.73 -6.55
C THR A 210 -16.64 19.65 -6.14
N MET A 211 -15.43 19.40 -6.67
CA MET A 211 -14.23 20.16 -6.33
C MET A 211 -14.09 21.44 -7.17
N PRO A 212 -13.36 22.48 -6.70
CA PRO A 212 -12.96 23.61 -7.52
C PRO A 212 -12.15 23.19 -8.75
N GLY A 213 -12.25 23.92 -9.87
CA GLY A 213 -11.69 23.52 -11.17
C GLY A 213 -10.18 23.17 -11.15
N TRP A 214 -9.38 23.97 -10.44
CA TRP A 214 -7.93 23.71 -10.28
C TRP A 214 -7.65 22.39 -9.55
N LEU A 215 -8.48 22.05 -8.54
CA LEU A 215 -8.34 20.83 -7.77
C LEU A 215 -8.82 19.61 -8.57
N GLN A 216 -9.86 19.79 -9.42
CA GLN A 216 -10.30 18.75 -10.34
C GLN A 216 -9.19 18.30 -11.29
N ALA A 217 -8.40 19.26 -11.84
CA ALA A 217 -7.28 18.95 -12.73
C ALA A 217 -6.24 18.07 -12.02
N PHE A 218 -5.89 18.40 -10.79
CA PHE A 218 -4.98 17.60 -9.97
C PHE A 218 -5.58 16.23 -9.61
N ALA A 219 -6.82 16.20 -9.13
CA ALA A 219 -7.50 14.97 -8.70
C ALA A 219 -7.65 13.95 -9.83
N LYS A 220 -7.83 14.41 -11.09
CA LYS A 220 -7.96 13.53 -12.27
C LYS A 220 -6.69 12.73 -12.59
N VAL A 221 -5.51 13.26 -12.27
CA VAL A 221 -4.21 12.61 -12.53
C VAL A 221 -3.61 11.99 -11.27
N ASN A 222 -4.19 12.26 -10.10
CA ASN A 222 -3.72 11.74 -8.83
C ASN A 222 -3.89 10.21 -8.77
N PRO A 223 -2.80 9.43 -8.56
CA PRO A 223 -2.87 7.97 -8.53
C PRO A 223 -3.83 7.42 -7.46
N ILE A 224 -4.03 8.14 -6.35
CA ILE A 224 -4.99 7.79 -5.31
C ILE A 224 -6.42 7.87 -5.86
N SER A 225 -6.74 8.92 -6.62
CA SER A 225 -8.04 9.04 -7.29
C SER A 225 -8.24 7.95 -8.34
N LEU A 226 -7.22 7.69 -9.16
CA LEU A 226 -7.29 6.66 -10.20
C LEU A 226 -7.56 5.28 -9.59
N ALA A 227 -6.87 4.94 -8.50
CA ALA A 227 -7.08 3.68 -7.79
C ALA A 227 -8.47 3.60 -7.14
N ALA A 228 -8.91 4.64 -6.44
CA ALA A 228 -10.25 4.68 -5.82
C ALA A 228 -11.35 4.56 -6.86
N ASN A 229 -11.23 5.26 -7.99
CA ASN A 229 -12.19 5.20 -9.10
C ASN A 229 -12.15 3.82 -9.81
N GLY A 230 -10.99 3.19 -9.93
CA GLY A 230 -10.87 1.82 -10.42
C GLY A 230 -11.63 0.82 -9.56
N ILE A 231 -11.53 0.94 -8.23
CA ILE A 231 -12.29 0.09 -7.30
C ILE A 231 -13.80 0.41 -7.40
N ARG A 232 -14.20 1.69 -7.43
CA ARG A 232 -15.61 2.08 -7.61
C ARG A 232 -16.19 1.52 -8.89
N ALA A 233 -15.43 1.56 -9.98
CA ALA A 233 -15.85 0.97 -11.26
C ALA A 233 -16.13 -0.54 -11.17
N LEU A 234 -15.46 -1.25 -10.27
CA LEU A 234 -15.67 -2.68 -10.03
C LEU A 234 -16.78 -2.95 -9.01
N THR A 235 -16.91 -2.12 -7.98
CA THR A 235 -17.80 -2.39 -6.83
C THR A 235 -19.21 -1.84 -6.98
N LEU A 236 -19.38 -0.75 -7.75
CA LEU A 236 -20.68 -0.19 -8.08
C LEU A 236 -21.32 -0.93 -9.26
N ASP A 237 -22.65 -0.84 -9.39
CA ASP A 237 -23.34 -1.28 -10.58
C ASP A 237 -22.94 -0.44 -11.82
N GLN A 238 -23.13 -0.95 -13.01
CA GLN A 238 -22.63 -0.32 -14.23
C GLN A 238 -23.24 1.06 -14.50
N LYS A 239 -24.53 1.23 -14.21
CA LYS A 239 -25.23 2.50 -14.42
C LYS A 239 -24.72 3.57 -13.47
N THR A 240 -24.60 3.22 -12.20
CA THR A 240 -24.08 4.08 -11.12
C THR A 240 -22.61 4.46 -11.35
N ALA A 241 -21.79 3.49 -11.72
CA ALA A 241 -20.39 3.73 -12.05
C ALA A 241 -20.24 4.70 -13.24
N HIS A 242 -21.04 4.53 -14.29
CA HIS A 242 -21.06 5.44 -15.44
C HIS A 242 -21.49 6.87 -15.07
N PHE A 243 -22.49 7.01 -14.20
CA PHE A 243 -22.99 8.30 -13.76
C PHE A 243 -21.95 9.06 -12.90
N VAL A 244 -21.30 8.37 -11.94
CA VAL A 244 -20.39 8.99 -10.98
C VAL A 244 -19.00 9.26 -11.57
N LEU A 245 -18.50 8.33 -12.38
CA LEU A 245 -17.12 8.35 -12.89
C LEU A 245 -17.04 8.88 -14.33
N GLY A 246 -18.14 8.79 -15.07
CA GLY A 246 -18.16 8.99 -16.54
C GLY A 246 -17.48 7.85 -17.29
N GLY A 247 -17.71 7.75 -18.59
CA GLY A 247 -17.01 6.81 -19.45
C GLY A 247 -17.28 5.33 -19.18
N ASN A 248 -16.36 4.48 -19.62
CA ASN A 248 -16.48 3.04 -19.50
C ASN A 248 -15.81 2.55 -18.20
N ARG A 249 -16.41 1.56 -17.52
CA ARG A 249 -15.86 0.86 -16.35
C ARG A 249 -14.39 0.48 -16.53
N TRP A 250 -14.06 -0.14 -17.64
CA TRP A 250 -12.71 -0.65 -17.91
C TRP A 250 -11.67 0.45 -18.08
N THR A 251 -12.05 1.64 -18.54
CA THR A 251 -11.14 2.79 -18.62
C THR A 251 -10.55 3.13 -17.23
N HIS A 252 -11.40 3.19 -16.20
CA HIS A 252 -10.97 3.48 -14.84
C HIS A 252 -10.11 2.36 -14.25
N VAL A 253 -10.44 1.10 -14.55
CA VAL A 253 -9.61 -0.04 -14.12
C VAL A 253 -8.24 0.00 -14.77
N TRP A 254 -8.16 0.26 -16.09
CA TRP A 254 -6.88 0.39 -16.79
C TRP A 254 -6.05 1.58 -16.32
N GLN A 255 -6.68 2.72 -16.05
CA GLN A 255 -5.99 3.89 -15.48
C GLN A 255 -5.40 3.57 -14.12
N ALA A 256 -6.14 2.86 -13.25
CA ALA A 256 -5.64 2.41 -11.95
C ALA A 256 -4.46 1.44 -12.10
N LEU A 257 -4.58 0.43 -12.97
CA LEU A 257 -3.49 -0.54 -13.22
C LEU A 257 -2.26 0.14 -13.83
N LEU A 258 -2.46 1.08 -14.75
CA LEU A 258 -1.36 1.85 -15.33
C LEU A 258 -0.64 2.68 -14.28
N SER A 259 -1.39 3.36 -13.40
CA SER A 259 -0.78 4.13 -12.30
C SER A 259 0.04 3.24 -11.35
N ILE A 260 -0.46 2.06 -11.02
CA ILE A 260 0.26 1.05 -10.23
C ILE A 260 1.54 0.60 -10.96
N ALA A 261 1.44 0.28 -12.24
CA ALA A 261 2.58 -0.15 -13.04
C ALA A 261 3.66 0.94 -13.13
N VAL A 262 3.28 2.19 -13.37
CA VAL A 262 4.19 3.35 -13.39
C VAL A 262 4.89 3.51 -12.04
N MET A 263 4.15 3.43 -10.93
CA MET A 263 4.73 3.51 -9.59
C MET A 263 5.75 2.39 -9.36
N LEU A 264 5.43 1.14 -9.72
CA LEU A 264 6.36 0.02 -9.56
C LEU A 264 7.62 0.18 -10.43
N VAL A 265 7.46 0.53 -11.71
CA VAL A 265 8.58 0.70 -12.64
C VAL A 265 9.54 1.80 -12.19
N ILE A 266 9.03 2.86 -11.57
CA ILE A 266 9.86 3.98 -11.09
C ILE A 266 10.47 3.66 -9.71
N PHE A 267 9.63 3.31 -8.73
CA PHE A 267 10.04 3.29 -7.34
C PHE A 267 10.73 2.00 -6.89
N VAL A 268 10.46 0.86 -7.53
CA VAL A 268 11.18 -0.40 -7.23
C VAL A 268 12.69 -0.26 -7.51
N PRO A 269 13.13 0.15 -8.72
CA PRO A 269 14.57 0.29 -8.98
C PRO A 269 15.22 1.40 -8.16
N LEU A 270 14.49 2.51 -7.89
CA LEU A 270 15.01 3.58 -7.04
C LEU A 270 15.23 3.12 -5.60
N SER A 271 14.27 2.40 -5.01
CA SER A 271 14.39 1.84 -3.65
C SER A 271 15.52 0.81 -3.56
N ILE A 272 15.66 -0.07 -4.55
CA ILE A 272 16.77 -1.03 -4.60
C ILE A 272 18.13 -0.30 -4.71
N ARG A 273 18.22 0.75 -5.53
CA ARG A 273 19.43 1.57 -5.64
C ARG A 273 19.75 2.30 -4.34
N ALA A 274 18.74 2.88 -3.68
CA ALA A 274 18.91 3.54 -2.37
C ALA A 274 19.41 2.54 -1.32
N TYR A 275 18.81 1.36 -1.23
CA TYR A 275 19.22 0.31 -0.31
C TYR A 275 20.67 -0.18 -0.53
N ARG A 276 21.15 -0.16 -1.77
CA ARG A 276 22.54 -0.51 -2.09
C ARG A 276 23.55 0.52 -1.60
N LYS A 277 23.13 1.78 -1.46
CA LYS A 277 23.97 2.91 -1.01
C LYS A 277 23.91 3.13 0.50
N THR A 278 22.90 2.57 1.16
CA THR A 278 22.78 2.54 2.62
C THR A 278 23.73 1.55 3.22
#